data_329d58fcc654a0559ff8ce1e71fb54b2
#
_entry.id   329d58fcc654a0559ff8ce1e71fb54b2
#
_cell.length_a   1.000
_cell.length_b   1.000
_cell.length_c   1.000
_cell.angle_alpha   90.00
_cell.angle_beta   90.00
_cell.angle_gamma   90.00
#
_symmetry.space_group_name_H-M   'P 1'
#
loop_
_entity.id
_entity.type
_entity.pdbx_description
1 polymer ?
#
loop_
_entity_poly.entity_id
_entity_poly.type
_entity_poly.pdbx_seq_one_letter_code
_entity_poly.pdbx_strand_id
1 'polypeptide(L)'
;MATLREIKRRIKSISNTAKITHAMELVAAAKMKRAQESATNGKPYSKLINDTIRSIANHIDQAAHPLLARSQGDKSLVIFFSTDRGLAGSLNSNLFRELEELVGKTKFITAGKKGSRFIVKSGKELLADFPLPEKPDIAVCRPIAKIAIDEFLKKNVDQVHVLYTEFTSTLKQTAVIRQLLPIIDEEILKELATEAEEFQARESLFEPNPDTVLEAVLPQYILMEIYQIVLEAKASEHSARMVAMKNATENASDLAEDLTLTYNGIRQEAITKEILDISTAAIALE
;
A
#
# COMPACT_ATOMS: atom_id res chain seq x y z
N MET A 1 -24.30 37.36 -7.11
CA MET A 1 -22.83 37.46 -7.32
C MET A 1 -22.12 37.29 -5.98
N ALA A 2 -20.99 36.62 -5.96
CA ALA A 2 -20.22 36.50 -4.69
C ALA A 2 -19.68 37.89 -4.31
N THR A 3 -19.79 38.25 -3.03
CA THR A 3 -19.29 39.54 -2.52
C THR A 3 -17.75 39.53 -2.48
N LEU A 4 -17.12 40.70 -2.61
CA LEU A 4 -15.67 40.88 -2.49
C LEU A 4 -15.13 40.24 -1.19
N ARG A 5 -15.91 40.31 -0.11
CA ARG A 5 -15.56 39.72 1.19
C ARG A 5 -15.54 38.18 1.16
N GLU A 6 -16.48 37.58 0.41
CA GLU A 6 -16.52 36.11 0.25
C GLU A 6 -15.36 35.60 -0.58
N ILE A 7 -15.02 36.26 -1.69
CA ILE A 7 -13.89 35.90 -2.54
C ILE A 7 -12.58 35.99 -1.74
N LYS A 8 -12.37 37.09 -1.02
CA LYS A 8 -11.20 37.26 -0.14
C LYS A 8 -11.08 36.14 0.92
N ARG A 9 -12.22 35.71 1.48
CA ARG A 9 -12.26 34.60 2.45
C ARG A 9 -11.92 33.27 1.76
N ARG A 10 -12.39 33.02 0.54
CA ARG A 10 -12.05 31.83 -0.25
C ARG A 10 -10.57 31.78 -0.59
N ILE A 11 -9.97 32.88 -1.07
CA ILE A 11 -8.53 32.96 -1.34
C ILE A 11 -7.73 32.57 -0.10
N LYS A 12 -8.06 33.13 1.08
CA LYS A 12 -7.39 32.81 2.33
C LYS A 12 -7.53 31.32 2.70
N SER A 13 -8.71 30.74 2.52
CA SER A 13 -8.96 29.32 2.81
C SER A 13 -8.14 28.40 1.90
N ILE A 14 -8.13 28.69 0.59
CA ILE A 14 -7.39 27.88 -0.40
C ILE A 14 -5.89 28.02 -0.20
N SER A 15 -5.38 29.23 0.06
CA SER A 15 -3.96 29.43 0.39
C SER A 15 -3.54 28.68 1.66
N ASN A 16 -4.41 28.59 2.67
CA ASN A 16 -4.14 27.77 3.84
C ASN A 16 -4.15 26.27 3.50
N THR A 17 -5.07 25.83 2.64
CA THR A 17 -5.11 24.44 2.16
C THR A 17 -3.82 24.07 1.44
N ALA A 18 -3.31 24.94 0.54
CA ALA A 18 -2.03 24.74 -0.14
C ALA A 18 -0.85 24.56 0.85
N LYS A 19 -0.82 25.37 1.91
CA LYS A 19 0.22 25.22 2.95
C LYS A 19 0.13 23.89 3.71
N ILE A 20 -1.10 23.45 4.00
CA ILE A 20 -1.34 22.17 4.70
C ILE A 20 -0.95 20.99 3.78
N THR A 21 -1.38 21.00 2.52
CA THR A 21 -1.05 19.92 1.57
C THR A 21 0.45 19.86 1.29
N HIS A 22 1.13 21.00 1.18
CA HIS A 22 2.59 21.04 1.06
C HIS A 22 3.30 20.46 2.29
N ALA A 23 2.86 20.78 3.50
CA ALA A 23 3.40 20.18 4.71
C ALA A 23 3.17 18.65 4.74
N MET A 24 1.99 18.19 4.31
CA MET A 24 1.67 16.76 4.21
C MET A 24 2.53 16.04 3.15
N GLU A 25 2.83 16.67 2.03
CA GLU A 25 3.76 16.18 1.00
C GLU A 25 5.15 15.92 1.61
N LEU A 26 5.72 16.91 2.30
CA LEU A 26 7.05 16.77 2.92
C LEU A 26 7.09 15.66 3.98
N VAL A 27 6.05 15.55 4.80
CA VAL A 27 5.93 14.48 5.78
C VAL A 27 5.82 13.12 5.10
N ALA A 28 5.03 13.01 4.02
CA ALA A 28 4.89 11.78 3.26
C ALA A 28 6.21 11.36 2.59
N ALA A 29 6.96 12.31 2.02
CA ALA A 29 8.28 12.08 1.43
C ALA A 29 9.29 11.53 2.46
N ALA A 30 9.33 12.13 3.66
CA ALA A 30 10.22 11.66 4.72
C ALA A 30 9.85 10.25 5.21
N LYS A 31 8.55 9.92 5.29
CA LYS A 31 8.07 8.58 5.68
C LYS A 31 8.32 7.55 4.60
N MET A 32 8.13 7.89 3.33
CA MET A 32 8.45 7.04 2.18
C MET A 32 9.93 6.63 2.23
N LYS A 33 10.84 7.60 2.39
CA LYS A 33 12.27 7.31 2.46
C LYS A 33 12.60 6.31 3.58
N ARG A 34 12.04 6.50 4.76
CA ARG A 34 12.26 5.57 5.89
C ARG A 34 11.70 4.17 5.62
N ALA A 35 10.53 4.07 4.98
CA ALA A 35 9.95 2.78 4.61
C ALA A 35 10.82 2.05 3.58
N GLN A 36 11.34 2.76 2.59
CA GLN A 36 12.28 2.21 1.60
C GLN A 36 13.60 1.75 2.24
N GLU A 37 14.17 2.55 3.13
CA GLU A 37 15.37 2.16 3.88
C GLU A 37 15.13 0.88 4.70
N SER A 38 13.98 0.78 5.37
CA SER A 38 13.60 -0.42 6.13
C SER A 38 13.43 -1.64 5.22
N ALA A 39 12.78 -1.49 4.07
CA ALA A 39 12.61 -2.56 3.08
C ALA A 39 13.96 -3.03 2.52
N THR A 40 14.86 -2.08 2.22
CA THR A 40 16.20 -2.40 1.70
C THR A 40 17.06 -3.11 2.74
N ASN A 41 16.97 -2.71 4.00
CA ASN A 41 17.72 -3.33 5.09
C ASN A 41 17.23 -4.77 5.40
N GLY A 42 15.99 -5.11 5.08
CA GLY A 42 15.44 -6.46 5.22
C GLY A 42 15.86 -7.44 4.11
N LYS A 43 16.20 -6.94 2.92
CA LYS A 43 16.55 -7.77 1.74
C LYS A 43 17.66 -8.79 1.98
N PRO A 44 18.80 -8.48 2.65
CA PRO A 44 19.85 -9.45 2.88
C PRO A 44 19.37 -10.68 3.67
N TYR A 45 18.50 -10.47 4.67
CA TYR A 45 17.96 -11.55 5.47
C TYR A 45 16.97 -12.41 4.67
N SER A 46 16.07 -11.79 3.90
CA SER A 46 15.16 -12.51 2.99
C SER A 46 15.94 -13.34 1.97
N LYS A 47 17.02 -12.77 1.42
CA LYS A 47 17.91 -13.53 0.50
C LYS A 47 18.51 -14.76 1.16
N LEU A 48 19.05 -14.63 2.36
CA LEU A 48 19.64 -15.78 3.09
C LEU A 48 18.61 -16.87 3.40
N ILE A 49 17.38 -16.51 3.78
CA ILE A 49 16.30 -17.48 3.98
C ILE A 49 15.98 -18.21 2.67
N ASN A 50 15.84 -17.46 1.57
CA ASN A 50 15.59 -18.04 0.25
C ASN A 50 16.69 -18.99 -0.16
N ASP A 51 17.96 -18.60 0.02
CA ASP A 51 19.11 -19.44 -0.29
C ASP A 51 19.12 -20.71 0.58
N THR A 52 18.73 -20.62 1.86
CA THR A 52 18.60 -21.77 2.75
C THR A 52 17.50 -22.72 2.29
N ILE A 53 16.32 -22.21 1.96
CA ILE A 53 15.20 -23.04 1.46
C ILE A 53 15.60 -23.74 0.15
N ARG A 54 16.26 -23.04 -0.75
CA ARG A 54 16.79 -23.58 -2.01
C ARG A 54 17.74 -24.74 -1.76
N SER A 55 18.69 -24.53 -0.87
CA SER A 55 19.68 -25.56 -0.49
C SER A 55 19.01 -26.82 0.07
N ILE A 56 17.96 -26.65 0.91
CA ILE A 56 17.21 -27.77 1.49
C ILE A 56 16.33 -28.46 0.44
N ALA A 57 15.65 -27.68 -0.43
CA ALA A 57 14.73 -28.21 -1.43
C ALA A 57 15.35 -29.21 -2.40
N ASN A 58 16.66 -29.13 -2.61
CA ASN A 58 17.43 -30.10 -3.43
C ASN A 58 17.62 -31.45 -2.74
N HIS A 59 17.37 -31.57 -1.42
CA HIS A 59 17.62 -32.76 -0.61
C HIS A 59 16.34 -33.44 -0.12
N ILE A 60 15.16 -32.88 -0.43
CA ILE A 60 13.87 -33.37 0.09
C ILE A 60 12.88 -33.54 -1.05
N ASP A 61 11.99 -34.53 -0.91
CA ASP A 61 10.79 -34.63 -1.75
C ASP A 61 9.83 -33.47 -1.41
N GLN A 62 9.77 -32.46 -2.27
CA GLN A 62 8.95 -31.27 -2.10
C GLN A 62 7.46 -31.59 -1.93
N ALA A 63 6.98 -32.71 -2.46
CA ALA A 63 5.60 -33.16 -2.32
C ALA A 63 5.25 -33.65 -0.91
N ALA A 64 6.27 -33.93 -0.07
CA ALA A 64 6.07 -34.48 1.28
C ALA A 64 5.68 -33.42 2.32
N HIS A 65 6.03 -32.12 2.10
CA HIS A 65 5.76 -31.09 3.10
C HIS A 65 4.40 -30.41 2.86
N PRO A 66 3.50 -30.33 3.87
CA PRO A 66 2.15 -29.79 3.71
C PRO A 66 2.08 -28.36 3.15
N LEU A 67 3.03 -27.47 3.47
CA LEU A 67 3.08 -26.08 2.99
C LEU A 67 3.57 -25.94 1.54
N LEU A 68 4.14 -27.01 0.98
CA LEU A 68 4.61 -27.07 -0.41
C LEU A 68 3.64 -27.86 -1.31
N ALA A 69 2.77 -28.68 -0.73
CA ALA A 69 1.86 -29.56 -1.46
C ALA A 69 0.76 -28.75 -2.16
N ARG A 70 0.54 -29.00 -3.45
CA ARG A 70 -0.57 -28.40 -4.21
C ARG A 70 -1.91 -28.92 -3.68
N SER A 71 -2.82 -28.01 -3.32
CA SER A 71 -4.23 -28.33 -3.10
C SER A 71 -5.03 -28.14 -4.40
N GLN A 72 -6.03 -29.02 -4.61
CA GLN A 72 -6.92 -28.94 -5.80
C GLN A 72 -8.25 -28.24 -5.52
N GLY A 73 -8.40 -27.62 -4.33
CA GLY A 73 -9.62 -26.95 -3.93
C GLY A 73 -9.68 -25.49 -4.40
N ASP A 74 -10.88 -24.89 -4.26
CA ASP A 74 -11.20 -23.52 -4.71
C ASP A 74 -11.43 -22.53 -3.54
N LYS A 75 -11.08 -22.95 -2.32
CA LYS A 75 -11.20 -22.10 -1.13
C LYS A 75 -9.92 -21.26 -0.96
N SER A 76 -10.06 -19.96 -0.98
CA SER A 76 -8.91 -19.06 -0.83
C SER A 76 -9.00 -18.20 0.42
N LEU A 77 -7.83 -17.88 0.99
CA LEU A 77 -7.66 -16.86 2.00
C LEU A 77 -6.86 -15.71 1.40
N VAL A 78 -7.38 -14.49 1.51
CA VAL A 78 -6.66 -13.30 1.05
C VAL A 78 -6.26 -12.44 2.23
N ILE A 79 -4.95 -12.23 2.38
CA ILE A 79 -4.39 -11.25 3.30
C ILE A 79 -4.38 -9.92 2.56
N PHE A 80 -5.18 -8.98 3.02
CA PHE A 80 -5.41 -7.70 2.35
C PHE A 80 -4.76 -6.54 3.09
N PHE A 81 -3.71 -5.97 2.50
CA PHE A 81 -3.03 -4.79 3.02
C PHE A 81 -3.60 -3.52 2.39
N SER A 82 -4.15 -2.65 3.22
CA SER A 82 -4.73 -1.38 2.83
C SER A 82 -4.24 -0.24 3.73
N THR A 83 -4.62 0.99 3.41
CA THR A 83 -4.24 2.13 4.23
C THR A 83 -5.20 2.34 5.41
N ASP A 84 -4.69 2.93 6.50
CA ASP A 84 -5.53 3.42 7.60
C ASP A 84 -6.17 4.76 7.28
N ARG A 85 -5.47 5.61 6.53
CA ARG A 85 -5.85 6.99 6.22
C ARG A 85 -6.06 7.16 4.72
N GLY A 86 -6.85 8.17 4.34
CA GLY A 86 -7.04 8.58 2.96
C GLY A 86 -5.95 9.51 2.44
N LEU A 87 -6.29 10.26 1.41
CA LEU A 87 -5.42 11.24 0.75
C LEU A 87 -4.17 10.62 0.09
N ALA A 88 -4.30 9.38 -0.36
CA ALA A 88 -3.28 8.64 -1.09
C ALA A 88 -3.70 8.40 -2.56
N GLY A 89 -4.40 9.35 -3.16
CA GLY A 89 -4.87 9.23 -4.54
C GLY A 89 -5.78 8.03 -4.77
N SER A 90 -5.57 7.32 -5.87
CA SER A 90 -6.35 6.15 -6.30
C SER A 90 -5.89 4.83 -5.68
N LEU A 91 -4.88 4.82 -4.79
CA LEU A 91 -4.25 3.59 -4.28
C LEU A 91 -5.26 2.59 -3.72
N ASN A 92 -6.16 3.02 -2.81
CA ASN A 92 -7.18 2.11 -2.26
C ASN A 92 -8.23 1.71 -3.30
N SER A 93 -8.60 2.60 -4.21
CA SER A 93 -9.58 2.29 -5.27
C SER A 93 -9.06 1.22 -6.22
N ASN A 94 -7.77 1.25 -6.53
CA ASN A 94 -7.13 0.22 -7.34
C ASN A 94 -7.13 -1.13 -6.62
N LEU A 95 -6.79 -1.15 -5.32
CA LEU A 95 -6.85 -2.36 -4.49
C LEU A 95 -8.26 -2.95 -4.40
N PHE A 96 -9.28 -2.10 -4.24
CA PHE A 96 -10.67 -2.56 -4.15
C PHE A 96 -11.16 -3.14 -5.48
N ARG A 97 -10.73 -2.61 -6.62
CA ARG A 97 -11.04 -3.16 -7.94
C ARG A 97 -10.47 -4.56 -8.11
N GLU A 98 -9.17 -4.76 -7.80
CA GLU A 98 -8.56 -6.08 -7.82
C GLU A 98 -9.28 -7.08 -6.90
N LEU A 99 -9.76 -6.60 -5.75
CA LEU A 99 -10.50 -7.44 -4.81
C LEU A 99 -11.89 -7.85 -5.32
N GLU A 100 -12.55 -7.00 -6.14
CA GLU A 100 -13.83 -7.33 -6.76
C GLU A 100 -13.69 -8.37 -7.87
N GLU A 101 -12.56 -8.45 -8.53
CA GLU A 101 -12.24 -9.42 -9.57
C GLU A 101 -12.01 -10.84 -9.00
N LEU A 102 -11.77 -10.96 -7.69
CA LEU A 102 -11.63 -12.26 -7.03
C LEU A 102 -12.95 -13.02 -6.97
N VAL A 103 -12.99 -14.13 -7.67
CA VAL A 103 -14.15 -15.05 -7.74
C VAL A 103 -13.90 -16.25 -6.82
N GLY A 104 -14.94 -16.77 -6.17
CA GLY A 104 -14.89 -17.99 -5.37
C GLY A 104 -15.17 -17.80 -3.88
N LYS A 105 -15.04 -18.88 -3.09
CA LYS A 105 -15.23 -18.86 -1.63
C LYS A 105 -13.96 -18.31 -0.96
N THR A 106 -13.93 -17.00 -0.80
CA THR A 106 -12.75 -16.28 -0.29
C THR A 106 -13.00 -15.77 1.11
N LYS A 107 -12.13 -16.13 2.05
CA LYS A 107 -12.02 -15.52 3.38
C LYS A 107 -10.97 -14.40 3.37
N PHE A 108 -11.10 -13.44 4.28
CA PHE A 108 -10.21 -12.30 4.32
C PHE A 108 -9.57 -12.12 5.69
N ILE A 109 -8.28 -11.82 5.68
CA ILE A 109 -7.55 -11.19 6.79
C ILE A 109 -7.21 -9.78 6.33
N THR A 110 -7.57 -8.75 7.09
CA THR A 110 -7.28 -7.38 6.72
C THR A 110 -6.22 -6.77 7.61
N ALA A 111 -5.34 -5.97 7.02
CA ALA A 111 -4.45 -5.08 7.72
C ALA A 111 -4.63 -3.67 7.16
N GLY A 112 -5.23 -2.79 7.98
CA GLY A 112 -5.58 -1.43 7.61
C GLY A 112 -7.08 -1.16 7.56
N LYS A 113 -7.47 -0.04 8.17
CA LYS A 113 -8.88 0.33 8.42
C LYS A 113 -9.72 0.52 7.17
N LYS A 114 -9.13 0.95 6.05
CA LYS A 114 -9.89 1.18 4.80
C LYS A 114 -10.33 -0.13 4.18
N GLY A 115 -9.45 -1.14 4.17
CA GLY A 115 -9.76 -2.48 3.68
C GLY A 115 -10.77 -3.21 4.54
N SER A 116 -10.57 -3.20 5.85
CA SER A 116 -11.50 -3.80 6.81
C SER A 116 -12.93 -3.30 6.61
N ARG A 117 -13.10 -1.97 6.54
CA ARG A 117 -14.42 -1.36 6.29
C ARG A 117 -15.02 -1.75 4.95
N PHE A 118 -14.17 -1.88 3.92
CA PHE A 118 -14.64 -2.29 2.59
C PHE A 118 -15.12 -3.73 2.59
N ILE A 119 -14.36 -4.67 3.16
CA ILE A 119 -14.72 -6.09 3.28
C ILE A 119 -16.04 -6.27 4.01
N VAL A 120 -16.18 -5.65 5.19
CA VAL A 120 -17.41 -5.73 5.99
C VAL A 120 -18.60 -5.15 5.24
N LYS A 121 -18.43 -4.00 4.56
CA LYS A 121 -19.50 -3.37 3.79
C LYS A 121 -19.91 -4.17 2.56
N SER A 122 -18.98 -4.91 1.95
CA SER A 122 -19.23 -5.77 0.80
C SER A 122 -19.84 -7.13 1.19
N GLY A 123 -20.08 -7.39 2.49
CA GLY A 123 -20.65 -8.66 2.97
C GLY A 123 -19.73 -9.87 2.80
N LYS A 124 -18.43 -9.65 2.57
CA LYS A 124 -17.43 -10.72 2.44
C LYS A 124 -17.00 -11.24 3.82
N GLU A 125 -16.57 -12.51 3.90
CA GLU A 125 -16.20 -13.16 5.15
C GLU A 125 -14.85 -12.63 5.69
N LEU A 126 -14.89 -11.84 6.76
CA LEU A 126 -13.72 -11.33 7.45
C LEU A 126 -13.33 -12.24 8.61
N LEU A 127 -12.18 -12.90 8.52
CA LEU A 127 -11.67 -13.81 9.54
C LEU A 127 -10.97 -13.05 10.68
N ALA A 128 -10.15 -12.04 10.34
CA ALA A 128 -9.42 -11.24 11.30
C ALA A 128 -9.09 -9.86 10.74
N ASP A 129 -8.98 -8.86 11.62
CA ASP A 129 -8.57 -7.49 11.29
C ASP A 129 -7.41 -7.06 12.19
N PHE A 130 -6.36 -6.53 11.59
CA PHE A 130 -5.16 -6.10 12.29
C PHE A 130 -4.88 -4.62 12.04
N PRO A 131 -4.48 -3.85 13.07
CA PRO A 131 -3.99 -2.50 12.87
C PRO A 131 -2.65 -2.53 12.15
N LEU A 132 -2.46 -1.64 11.18
CA LEU A 132 -1.20 -1.49 10.48
C LEU A 132 -0.48 -0.23 10.99
N PRO A 133 0.49 -0.36 11.93
CA PRO A 133 1.16 0.79 12.51
C PRO A 133 1.97 1.55 11.46
N GLU A 134 2.31 2.79 11.78
CA GLU A 134 3.10 3.67 10.91
C GLU A 134 4.52 3.13 10.65
N LYS A 135 5.10 2.50 11.66
CA LYS A 135 6.34 1.72 11.56
C LYS A 135 5.98 0.26 11.83
N PRO A 136 5.75 -0.53 10.78
CA PRO A 136 5.46 -1.94 10.98
C PRO A 136 6.69 -2.64 11.54
N ASP A 137 6.44 -3.48 12.54
CA ASP A 137 7.41 -4.40 13.12
C ASP A 137 7.00 -5.83 12.77
N ILE A 138 7.96 -6.74 12.75
CA ILE A 138 7.74 -8.16 12.50
C ILE A 138 6.74 -8.78 13.50
N ALA A 139 6.66 -8.23 14.71
CA ALA A 139 5.71 -8.64 15.73
C ALA A 139 4.23 -8.50 15.28
N VAL A 140 3.91 -7.52 14.44
CA VAL A 140 2.56 -7.33 13.89
C VAL A 140 2.24 -8.35 12.80
N CYS A 141 3.25 -8.84 12.08
CA CYS A 141 3.10 -9.82 11.02
C CYS A 141 2.94 -11.26 11.56
N ARG A 142 3.47 -11.56 12.75
CA ARG A 142 3.41 -12.91 13.35
C ARG A 142 1.99 -13.46 13.48
N PRO A 143 1.01 -12.77 14.08
CA PRO A 143 -0.34 -13.31 14.18
C PRO A 143 -1.00 -13.50 12.80
N ILE A 144 -0.71 -12.64 11.82
CA ILE A 144 -1.20 -12.76 10.45
C ILE A 144 -0.66 -14.04 9.82
N ALA A 145 0.67 -14.24 9.87
CA ALA A 145 1.33 -15.43 9.35
C ALA A 145 0.81 -16.70 10.03
N LYS A 146 0.66 -16.68 11.36
CA LYS A 146 0.16 -17.82 12.13
C LYS A 146 -1.25 -18.22 11.69
N ILE A 147 -2.19 -17.28 11.59
CA ILE A 147 -3.56 -17.58 11.16
C ILE A 147 -3.56 -18.13 9.74
N ALA A 148 -2.79 -17.56 8.83
CA ALA A 148 -2.70 -18.00 7.44
C ALA A 148 -2.17 -19.45 7.34
N ILE A 149 -1.11 -19.78 8.09
CA ILE A 149 -0.55 -21.12 8.15
C ILE A 149 -1.54 -22.11 8.80
N ASP A 150 -2.17 -21.73 9.92
CA ASP A 150 -3.12 -22.57 10.63
C ASP A 150 -4.35 -22.91 9.78
N GLU A 151 -4.93 -21.93 9.05
CA GLU A 151 -6.07 -22.16 8.15
C GLU A 151 -5.69 -23.06 6.96
N PHE A 152 -4.47 -22.92 6.45
CA PHE A 152 -3.98 -23.77 5.37
C PHE A 152 -3.70 -25.19 5.83
N LEU A 153 -3.00 -25.39 6.95
CA LEU A 153 -2.68 -26.71 7.50
C LEU A 153 -3.93 -27.49 7.93
N LYS A 154 -4.97 -26.78 8.44
CA LYS A 154 -6.27 -27.37 8.79
C LYS A 154 -7.12 -27.70 7.57
N LYS A 155 -6.66 -27.38 6.35
CA LYS A 155 -7.41 -27.56 5.10
C LYS A 155 -8.74 -26.78 5.07
N ASN A 156 -8.83 -25.69 5.82
CA ASN A 156 -9.96 -24.78 5.76
C ASN A 156 -9.93 -23.95 4.48
N VAL A 157 -8.71 -23.70 3.96
CA VAL A 157 -8.42 -23.04 2.70
C VAL A 157 -7.38 -23.83 1.91
N ASP A 158 -7.44 -23.73 0.60
CA ASP A 158 -6.57 -24.45 -0.34
C ASP A 158 -5.42 -23.58 -0.83
N GLN A 159 -5.60 -22.24 -0.79
CA GLN A 159 -4.64 -21.27 -1.24
C GLN A 159 -4.65 -20.04 -0.33
N VAL A 160 -3.50 -19.44 -0.13
CA VAL A 160 -3.36 -18.15 0.56
C VAL A 160 -2.71 -17.15 -0.38
N HIS A 161 -3.40 -16.04 -0.60
CA HIS A 161 -2.92 -14.93 -1.42
C HIS A 161 -2.71 -13.69 -0.57
N VAL A 162 -1.87 -12.81 -1.04
CA VAL A 162 -1.68 -11.47 -0.47
C VAL A 162 -2.03 -10.44 -1.52
N LEU A 163 -2.97 -9.55 -1.19
CA LEU A 163 -3.34 -8.39 -2.00
C LEU A 163 -2.72 -7.14 -1.36
N TYR A 164 -1.85 -6.49 -2.10
CA TYR A 164 -1.14 -5.30 -1.62
C TYR A 164 -0.79 -4.36 -2.79
N THR A 165 -0.21 -3.21 -2.47
CA THR A 165 0.32 -2.30 -3.50
C THR A 165 1.82 -2.42 -3.55
N GLU A 166 2.33 -2.95 -4.67
CA GLU A 166 3.74 -3.06 -4.97
C GLU A 166 4.35 -1.69 -5.28
N PHE A 167 5.55 -1.46 -4.77
CA PHE A 167 6.31 -0.25 -5.02
C PHE A 167 7.24 -0.42 -6.22
N THR A 168 6.80 0.00 -7.40
CA THR A 168 7.64 -0.01 -8.61
C THR A 168 8.48 1.27 -8.72
N SER A 169 7.87 2.43 -8.48
CA SER A 169 8.55 3.73 -8.47
C SER A 169 7.73 4.76 -7.68
N THR A 170 8.29 5.96 -7.48
CA THR A 170 7.56 7.05 -6.82
C THR A 170 6.29 7.48 -7.55
N LEU A 171 6.22 7.26 -8.86
CA LEU A 171 5.05 7.63 -9.67
C LEU A 171 4.14 6.44 -9.98
N LYS A 172 4.65 5.21 -9.91
CA LYS A 172 3.91 4.00 -10.26
C LYS A 172 3.83 3.06 -9.07
N GLN A 173 2.62 2.86 -8.57
CA GLN A 173 2.26 1.85 -7.57
C GLN A 173 1.17 0.97 -8.17
N THR A 174 1.39 -0.33 -8.17
CA THR A 174 0.48 -1.30 -8.80
C THR A 174 -0.14 -2.17 -7.73
N ALA A 175 -1.47 -2.33 -7.77
CA ALA A 175 -2.13 -3.33 -6.95
C ALA A 175 -1.81 -4.72 -7.54
N VAL A 176 -1.35 -5.63 -6.69
CA VAL A 176 -0.95 -6.98 -7.10
C VAL A 176 -1.51 -8.01 -6.12
N ILE A 177 -1.86 -9.16 -6.68
CA ILE A 177 -2.22 -10.35 -5.94
C ILE A 177 -1.08 -11.34 -6.11
N ARG A 178 -0.46 -11.74 -5.00
CA ARG A 178 0.63 -12.72 -4.99
C ARG A 178 0.22 -13.93 -4.16
N GLN A 179 0.49 -15.12 -4.67
CA GLN A 179 0.29 -16.34 -3.92
C GLN A 179 1.35 -16.48 -2.83
N LEU A 180 0.93 -16.82 -1.62
CA LEU A 180 1.81 -17.05 -0.48
C LEU A 180 1.88 -18.54 -0.12
N LEU A 181 0.74 -19.25 -0.19
CA LEU A 181 0.64 -20.68 0.07
C LEU A 181 -0.28 -21.34 -0.97
N PRO A 182 0.04 -22.56 -1.40
CA PRO A 182 1.28 -23.28 -1.16
C PRO A 182 2.48 -22.53 -1.75
N ILE A 183 3.66 -22.72 -1.19
CA ILE A 183 4.91 -22.13 -1.68
C ILE A 183 5.30 -22.89 -2.96
N ILE A 184 4.58 -22.58 -4.06
CA ILE A 184 4.85 -23.12 -5.39
C ILE A 184 5.27 -21.93 -6.24
N ASP A 185 6.47 -21.49 -6.11
CA ASP A 185 6.96 -20.47 -6.99
C ASP A 185 7.66 -21.15 -8.17
N GLU A 186 6.98 -21.21 -9.32
CA GLU A 186 7.63 -21.54 -10.58
C GLU A 186 8.75 -20.55 -10.90
N GLU A 187 8.67 -19.32 -10.38
CA GLU A 187 9.76 -18.34 -10.43
C GLU A 187 10.88 -18.71 -9.47
N ILE A 188 10.58 -19.11 -8.24
CA ILE A 188 11.57 -19.69 -7.32
C ILE A 188 12.17 -20.95 -7.95
N LEU A 189 11.38 -21.82 -8.56
CA LEU A 189 11.86 -23.01 -9.24
C LEU A 189 12.64 -22.70 -10.54
N LYS A 190 12.27 -21.67 -11.30
CA LYS A 190 13.00 -21.23 -12.51
C LYS A 190 14.26 -20.44 -12.17
N GLU A 191 14.20 -19.57 -11.17
CA GLU A 191 15.39 -18.89 -10.62
C GLU A 191 16.32 -19.91 -9.95
N LEU A 192 15.77 -20.94 -9.26
CA LEU A 192 16.50 -22.07 -8.73
C LEU A 192 17.25 -22.83 -9.83
N ALA A 193 16.66 -22.99 -11.00
CA ALA A 193 17.31 -23.69 -12.11
C ALA A 193 18.42 -22.84 -12.78
N THR A 194 18.29 -21.50 -12.79
CA THR A 194 19.24 -20.62 -13.49
C THR A 194 20.43 -20.21 -12.61
N GLU A 195 20.24 -20.05 -11.28
CA GLU A 195 21.30 -19.72 -10.32
C GLU A 195 21.94 -20.98 -9.66
N ALA A 196 21.37 -22.17 -9.92
CA ALA A 196 21.89 -23.44 -9.39
C ALA A 196 23.32 -23.75 -9.86
N GLU A 197 23.75 -23.19 -11.00
CA GLU A 197 25.12 -23.37 -11.51
C GLU A 197 26.18 -22.67 -10.63
N GLU A 198 25.85 -21.56 -9.98
CA GLU A 198 26.79 -20.85 -9.08
C GLU A 198 26.76 -21.37 -7.63
N PHE A 199 25.64 -21.97 -7.19
CA PHE A 199 25.43 -22.41 -5.81
C PHE A 199 25.73 -23.89 -5.57
N GLN A 200 25.90 -24.71 -6.62
CA GLN A 200 26.22 -26.14 -6.54
C GLN A 200 27.57 -26.47 -5.85
N ALA A 201 28.37 -25.44 -5.53
CA ALA A 201 29.70 -25.61 -4.95
C ALA A 201 29.73 -25.68 -3.41
N ARG A 202 28.59 -25.56 -2.71
CA ARG A 202 28.56 -25.61 -1.23
C ARG A 202 27.79 -26.85 -0.76
N GLU A 203 28.51 -27.86 -0.35
CA GLU A 203 27.95 -28.96 0.45
C GLU A 203 27.45 -28.37 1.78
N SER A 204 26.14 -28.26 1.94
CA SER A 204 25.52 -27.82 3.20
C SER A 204 25.24 -29.03 4.09
N LEU A 205 25.72 -28.99 5.31
CA LEU A 205 25.39 -29.97 6.33
C LEU A 205 24.19 -29.52 7.13
N PHE A 206 23.11 -30.31 7.16
CA PHE A 206 21.89 -30.02 7.87
C PHE A 206 21.80 -30.86 9.16
N GLU A 207 21.68 -30.18 10.30
CA GLU A 207 21.53 -30.81 11.61
C GLU A 207 20.18 -30.40 12.25
N PRO A 208 19.38 -31.34 12.76
CA PRO A 208 19.62 -32.81 12.83
C PRO A 208 19.35 -33.54 11.50
N ASN A 209 18.47 -33.02 10.64
CA ASN A 209 18.19 -33.52 9.29
C ASN A 209 17.47 -32.42 8.45
N PRO A 210 17.49 -32.53 7.10
CA PRO A 210 16.89 -31.52 6.22
C PRO A 210 15.40 -31.26 6.50
N ASP A 211 14.60 -32.30 6.79
CA ASP A 211 13.14 -32.16 7.00
C ASP A 211 12.83 -31.30 8.23
N THR A 212 13.50 -31.56 9.37
CA THR A 212 13.30 -30.76 10.59
C THR A 212 13.73 -29.31 10.41
N VAL A 213 14.79 -29.06 9.64
CA VAL A 213 15.25 -27.71 9.33
C VAL A 213 14.21 -27.01 8.47
N LEU A 214 13.63 -27.70 7.47
CA LEU A 214 12.59 -27.17 6.62
C LEU A 214 11.32 -26.79 7.40
N GLU A 215 10.85 -27.68 8.30
CA GLU A 215 9.70 -27.39 9.18
C GLU A 215 9.89 -26.12 10.02
N ALA A 216 11.12 -25.83 10.44
CA ALA A 216 11.44 -24.63 11.21
C ALA A 216 11.59 -23.37 10.34
N VAL A 217 12.12 -23.51 9.12
CA VAL A 217 12.45 -22.39 8.24
C VAL A 217 11.23 -21.89 7.47
N LEU A 218 10.33 -22.76 7.00
CA LEU A 218 9.17 -22.38 6.19
C LEU A 218 8.24 -21.37 6.88
N PRO A 219 7.86 -21.50 8.16
CA PRO A 219 7.08 -20.47 8.86
C PRO A 219 7.80 -19.13 8.97
N GLN A 220 9.13 -19.15 9.12
CA GLN A 220 9.94 -17.93 9.15
C GLN A 220 9.99 -17.26 7.77
N TYR A 221 10.08 -18.03 6.70
CA TYR A 221 9.99 -17.55 5.34
C TYR A 221 8.66 -16.81 5.09
N ILE A 222 7.53 -17.46 5.40
CA ILE A 222 6.19 -16.87 5.25
C ILE A 222 6.09 -15.56 6.06
N LEU A 223 6.59 -15.55 7.29
CA LEU A 223 6.60 -14.37 8.14
C LEU A 223 7.41 -13.23 7.52
N MET A 224 8.58 -13.55 6.94
CA MET A 224 9.45 -12.54 6.31
C MET A 224 8.87 -12.01 5.01
N GLU A 225 8.24 -12.87 4.19
CA GLU A 225 7.53 -12.44 2.99
C GLU A 225 6.39 -11.46 3.35
N ILE A 226 5.56 -11.80 4.33
CA ILE A 226 4.51 -10.90 4.82
C ILE A 226 5.11 -9.58 5.32
N TYR A 227 6.21 -9.63 6.06
CA TYR A 227 6.86 -8.43 6.58
C TYR A 227 7.41 -7.54 5.45
N GLN A 228 8.06 -8.14 4.45
CA GLN A 228 8.57 -7.41 3.29
C GLN A 228 7.43 -6.75 2.49
N ILE A 229 6.33 -7.49 2.26
CA ILE A 229 5.12 -6.96 1.61
C ILE A 229 4.52 -5.78 2.38
N VAL A 230 4.49 -5.84 3.71
CA VAL A 230 4.02 -4.74 4.56
C VAL A 230 4.89 -3.50 4.40
N LEU A 231 6.21 -3.66 4.35
CA LEU A 231 7.13 -2.53 4.13
C LEU A 231 6.95 -1.90 2.75
N GLU A 232 6.78 -2.72 1.72
CA GLU A 232 6.48 -2.26 0.36
C GLU A 232 5.14 -1.53 0.28
N ALA A 233 4.08 -2.09 0.87
CA ALA A 233 2.77 -1.47 0.93
C ALA A 233 2.83 -0.09 1.64
N LYS A 234 3.64 0.04 2.70
CA LYS A 234 3.86 1.32 3.39
C LYS A 234 4.65 2.31 2.55
N ALA A 235 5.68 1.88 1.84
CA ALA A 235 6.42 2.73 0.90
C ALA A 235 5.50 3.24 -0.21
N SER A 236 4.67 2.37 -0.79
CA SER A 236 3.66 2.69 -1.79
C SER A 236 2.61 3.67 -1.26
N GLU A 237 2.09 3.45 -0.05
CA GLU A 237 1.14 4.35 0.62
C GLU A 237 1.70 5.77 0.76
N HIS A 238 2.94 5.88 1.24
CA HIS A 238 3.56 7.20 1.45
C HIS A 238 3.92 7.87 0.13
N SER A 239 4.37 7.11 -0.87
CA SER A 239 4.65 7.62 -2.21
C SER A 239 3.38 8.15 -2.90
N ALA A 240 2.31 7.38 -2.91
CA ALA A 240 1.02 7.81 -3.47
C ALA A 240 0.49 9.06 -2.76
N ARG A 241 0.64 9.12 -1.43
CA ARG A 241 0.25 10.30 -0.66
C ARG A 241 1.12 11.51 -0.98
N MET A 242 2.42 11.36 -1.13
CA MET A 242 3.33 12.45 -1.51
C MET A 242 2.91 13.04 -2.86
N VAL A 243 2.69 12.21 -3.89
CA VAL A 243 2.27 12.66 -5.22
C VAL A 243 0.88 13.31 -5.18
N ALA A 244 -0.08 12.72 -4.46
CA ALA A 244 -1.42 13.28 -4.33
C ALA A 244 -1.41 14.64 -3.62
N MET A 245 -0.57 14.82 -2.60
CA MET A 245 -0.46 16.09 -1.88
C MET A 245 0.29 17.15 -2.70
N LYS A 246 1.30 16.76 -3.47
CA LYS A 246 1.96 17.66 -4.43
C LYS A 246 0.97 18.21 -5.44
N ASN A 247 0.22 17.36 -6.11
CA ASN A 247 -0.80 17.77 -7.08
C ASN A 247 -1.89 18.65 -6.43
N ALA A 248 -2.30 18.32 -5.19
CA ALA A 248 -3.27 19.13 -4.45
C ALA A 248 -2.72 20.51 -4.09
N THR A 249 -1.42 20.63 -3.80
CA THR A 249 -0.74 21.91 -3.51
C THR A 249 -0.67 22.78 -4.75
N GLU A 250 -0.25 22.22 -5.89
CA GLU A 250 -0.20 22.90 -7.17
C GLU A 250 -1.59 23.41 -7.57
N ASN A 251 -2.60 22.54 -7.60
CA ASN A 251 -3.99 22.91 -7.93
C ASN A 251 -4.56 23.99 -6.98
N ALA A 252 -4.23 23.92 -5.69
CA ALA A 252 -4.70 24.93 -4.73
C ALA A 252 -3.99 26.29 -4.94
N SER A 253 -2.74 26.29 -5.35
CA SER A 253 -1.98 27.51 -5.66
C SER A 253 -2.55 28.20 -6.91
N ASP A 254 -2.77 27.45 -7.98
CA ASP A 254 -3.35 27.93 -9.22
C ASP A 254 -4.75 28.52 -8.99
N LEU A 255 -5.59 27.81 -8.24
CA LEU A 255 -6.93 28.29 -7.90
C LEU A 255 -6.90 29.56 -7.03
N ALA A 256 -5.92 29.72 -6.15
CA ALA A 256 -5.75 30.94 -5.35
C ALA A 256 -5.33 32.12 -6.21
N GLU A 257 -4.49 31.89 -7.23
CA GLU A 257 -4.10 32.92 -8.21
C GLU A 257 -5.28 33.36 -9.06
N ASP A 258 -6.03 32.43 -9.65
CA ASP A 258 -7.24 32.72 -10.44
C ASP A 258 -8.27 33.51 -9.64
N LEU A 259 -8.52 33.13 -8.40
CA LEU A 259 -9.44 33.88 -7.53
C LEU A 259 -8.91 35.25 -7.17
N THR A 260 -7.58 35.42 -7.11
CA THR A 260 -6.98 36.76 -6.86
C THR A 260 -7.15 37.67 -8.05
N LEU A 261 -7.01 37.15 -9.28
CA LEU A 261 -7.31 37.91 -10.50
C LEU A 261 -8.78 38.32 -10.55
N THR A 262 -9.69 37.39 -10.28
CA THR A 262 -11.13 37.64 -10.21
C THR A 262 -11.46 38.68 -9.13
N TYR A 263 -10.87 38.59 -7.95
CA TYR A 263 -11.05 39.56 -6.87
C TYR A 263 -10.62 40.96 -7.29
N ASN A 264 -9.48 41.11 -7.96
CA ASN A 264 -8.96 42.40 -8.41
C ASN A 264 -9.85 42.99 -9.47
N GLY A 265 -10.39 42.20 -10.41
CA GLY A 265 -11.34 42.64 -11.42
C GLY A 265 -12.63 43.19 -10.79
N ILE A 266 -13.28 42.40 -9.92
CA ILE A 266 -14.51 42.83 -9.25
C ILE A 266 -14.26 44.05 -8.33
N ARG A 267 -13.10 44.14 -7.72
CA ARG A 267 -12.73 45.31 -6.91
C ARG A 267 -12.61 46.55 -7.77
N GLN A 268 -11.98 46.45 -8.94
CA GLN A 268 -11.86 47.59 -9.88
C GLN A 268 -13.23 48.02 -10.39
N GLU A 269 -14.10 47.08 -10.78
CA GLU A 269 -15.49 47.36 -11.18
C GLU A 269 -16.27 48.07 -10.07
N ALA A 270 -16.14 47.59 -8.81
CA ALA A 270 -16.82 48.21 -7.67
C ALA A 270 -16.33 49.65 -7.43
N ILE A 271 -15.00 49.90 -7.50
CA ILE A 271 -14.42 51.23 -7.35
C ILE A 271 -14.90 52.16 -8.50
N THR A 272 -14.86 51.65 -9.74
CA THR A 272 -15.30 52.44 -10.92
C THR A 272 -16.79 52.81 -10.79
N LYS A 273 -17.63 51.87 -10.34
CA LYS A 273 -19.05 52.14 -10.11
C LYS A 273 -19.26 53.19 -9.01
N GLU A 274 -18.53 53.10 -7.89
CA GLU A 274 -18.63 54.07 -6.81
C GLU A 274 -18.21 55.48 -7.25
N ILE A 275 -17.15 55.58 -8.07
CA ILE A 275 -16.73 56.88 -8.68
C ILE A 275 -17.80 57.41 -9.61
N LEU A 276 -18.42 56.58 -10.46
CA LEU A 276 -19.49 56.99 -11.37
C LEU A 276 -20.75 57.43 -10.59
N ASP A 277 -21.12 56.72 -9.53
CA ASP A 277 -22.26 57.08 -8.68
C ASP A 277 -22.04 58.44 -8.01
N ILE A 278 -20.82 58.72 -7.51
CA ILE A 278 -20.44 60.02 -6.93
C ILE A 278 -20.46 61.11 -7.99
N SER A 279 -19.90 60.86 -9.17
CA SER A 279 -19.89 61.88 -10.28
C SER A 279 -21.29 62.20 -10.79
N THR A 280 -22.16 61.18 -10.94
CA THR A 280 -23.55 61.42 -11.33
C THR A 280 -24.33 62.15 -10.27
N ALA A 281 -24.11 61.87 -8.99
CA ALA A 281 -24.74 62.63 -7.90
C ALA A 281 -24.28 64.12 -7.84
N ALA A 282 -23.00 64.40 -8.12
CA ALA A 282 -22.45 65.76 -8.18
C ALA A 282 -23.12 66.56 -9.34
N ILE A 283 -23.24 65.96 -10.55
CA ILE A 283 -23.88 66.59 -11.70
C ILE A 283 -25.38 66.83 -11.44
N ALA A 284 -26.06 65.99 -10.68
CA ALA A 284 -27.48 66.18 -10.37
C ALA A 284 -27.74 67.24 -9.27
N LEU A 285 -26.73 67.73 -8.61
CA LEU A 285 -26.82 68.82 -7.61
C LEU A 285 -26.46 70.23 -8.19
N GLU A 286 -25.90 70.29 -9.38
CA GLU A 286 -25.73 71.49 -10.18
C GLU A 286 -27.00 71.77 -11.02
#